data_2e1fd4e76765da09893fdb178f5e4ba9
#
_entry.id   2e1fd4e76765da09893fdb178f5e4ba9
#
_cell.length_a   1.000
_cell.length_b   1.000
_cell.length_c   1.000
_cell.angle_alpha   90.00
_cell.angle_beta   90.00
_cell.angle_gamma   90.00
#
_symmetry.space_group_name_H-M   'P 1'
#
loop_
_entity.id
_entity.type
_entity.pdbx_description
1 polymer ?
#
loop_
_entity_poly.entity_id
_entity_poly.type
_entity_poly.pdbx_seq_one_letter_code
_entity_poly.pdbx_strand_id
1 'polypeptide(L)'
;MSTSTDHRATARVLAAVWAALVLAVLAVGWLITGPLEGSVDPWDDSVERSIAAERTSDLDVAAAIGSGIADTIVGVGIAVVVAGLVAWRLRSWRPVVYFTVLVGGYLALYVIVTHLVTRDRPPVKILDPGLIPDHSFPSGHVATSIVVYGGIALWVAAVAPRWRRWTWPLFLAPLVVAPSRLYQGAHHPTDVLTSFVFATVWLLVVSRVLLPERAAEAAQNSEVPRSARGLPSGS
;
A
#
# COMPACT_ATOMS: atom_id res chain seq x y z
N MET A 1 -7.28 -15.56 29.93
CA MET A 1 -7.41 -16.54 28.81
C MET A 1 -8.03 -15.98 27.52
N SER A 2 -8.39 -14.70 27.46
CA SER A 2 -9.05 -14.03 26.30
C SER A 2 -8.10 -13.71 25.13
N THR A 3 -6.82 -13.43 25.37
CA THR A 3 -5.92 -12.85 24.35
C THR A 3 -5.49 -13.81 23.23
N SER A 4 -5.40 -15.11 23.48
CA SER A 4 -4.93 -16.07 22.45
C SER A 4 -6.00 -16.40 21.38
N THR A 5 -7.27 -16.31 21.77
CA THR A 5 -8.41 -16.56 20.86
C THR A 5 -8.57 -15.39 19.89
N ASP A 6 -8.30 -14.18 20.35
CA ASP A 6 -8.40 -12.94 19.58
C ASP A 6 -7.32 -12.86 18.49
N HIS A 7 -6.08 -13.20 18.81
CA HIS A 7 -4.99 -13.23 17.83
C HIS A 7 -5.20 -14.25 16.71
N ARG A 8 -5.80 -15.42 17.02
CA ARG A 8 -6.12 -16.44 16.02
C ARG A 8 -7.24 -15.98 15.08
N ALA A 9 -8.25 -15.31 15.62
CA ALA A 9 -9.33 -14.74 14.81
C ALA A 9 -8.79 -13.65 13.87
N THR A 10 -7.99 -12.73 14.40
CA THR A 10 -7.28 -11.68 13.64
C THR A 10 -6.46 -12.28 12.48
N ALA A 11 -5.61 -13.27 12.78
CA ALA A 11 -4.78 -13.93 11.77
C ALA A 11 -5.62 -14.60 10.67
N ARG A 12 -6.73 -15.27 11.05
CA ARG A 12 -7.64 -15.89 10.08
C ARG A 12 -8.30 -14.87 9.14
N VAL A 13 -8.75 -13.73 9.68
CA VAL A 13 -9.35 -12.66 8.88
C VAL A 13 -8.33 -12.11 7.89
N LEU A 14 -7.12 -11.79 8.34
CA LEU A 14 -6.06 -11.29 7.48
C LEU A 14 -5.68 -12.30 6.39
N ALA A 15 -5.52 -13.57 6.74
CA ALA A 15 -5.21 -14.63 5.78
C ALA A 15 -6.34 -14.84 4.76
N ALA A 16 -7.61 -14.82 5.19
CA ALA A 16 -8.75 -14.99 4.30
C ALA A 16 -8.88 -13.82 3.32
N VAL A 17 -8.75 -12.58 3.80
CA VAL A 17 -8.79 -11.39 2.92
C VAL A 17 -7.59 -11.38 1.98
N TRP A 18 -6.40 -11.72 2.45
CA TRP A 18 -5.22 -11.81 1.61
C TRP A 18 -5.39 -12.83 0.49
N ALA A 19 -5.85 -14.04 0.82
CA ALA A 19 -6.12 -15.09 -0.17
C ALA A 19 -7.20 -14.66 -1.19
N ALA A 20 -8.26 -14.01 -0.73
CA ALA A 20 -9.31 -13.48 -1.60
C ALA A 20 -8.75 -12.40 -2.54
N LEU A 21 -7.86 -11.51 -2.07
CA LEU A 21 -7.21 -10.50 -2.91
C LEU A 21 -6.27 -11.14 -3.94
N VAL A 22 -5.47 -12.15 -3.54
CA VAL A 22 -4.63 -12.90 -4.51
C VAL A 22 -5.50 -13.49 -5.62
N LEU A 23 -6.57 -14.20 -5.25
CA LEU A 23 -7.48 -14.82 -6.23
C LEU A 23 -8.16 -13.76 -7.12
N ALA A 24 -8.60 -12.64 -6.55
CA ALA A 24 -9.24 -11.57 -7.30
C ALA A 24 -8.28 -10.92 -8.30
N VAL A 25 -7.03 -10.62 -7.88
CA VAL A 25 -6.02 -10.01 -8.75
C VAL A 25 -5.58 -10.98 -9.84
N LEU A 26 -5.40 -12.27 -9.52
CA LEU A 26 -5.15 -13.32 -10.52
C LEU A 26 -6.30 -13.43 -11.53
N ALA A 27 -7.55 -13.39 -11.07
CA ALA A 27 -8.72 -13.43 -11.95
C ALA A 27 -8.78 -12.22 -12.88
N VAL A 28 -8.53 -11.01 -12.35
CA VAL A 28 -8.43 -9.78 -13.17
C VAL A 28 -7.31 -9.91 -14.19
N GLY A 29 -6.10 -10.33 -13.76
CA GLY A 29 -4.97 -10.54 -14.65
C GLY A 29 -5.29 -11.52 -15.78
N TRP A 30 -5.86 -12.68 -15.45
CA TRP A 30 -6.28 -13.68 -16.43
C TRP A 30 -7.35 -13.15 -17.39
N LEU A 31 -8.30 -12.36 -16.90
CA LEU A 31 -9.35 -11.77 -17.75
C LEU A 31 -8.77 -10.78 -18.77
N ILE A 32 -7.86 -9.89 -18.33
CA ILE A 32 -7.29 -8.84 -19.21
C ILE A 32 -6.24 -9.38 -20.17
N THR A 33 -5.54 -10.48 -19.83
CA THR A 33 -4.55 -11.13 -20.71
C THR A 33 -5.13 -12.30 -21.52
N GLY A 34 -6.42 -12.48 -21.50
CA GLY A 34 -7.12 -13.56 -22.19
C GLY A 34 -8.45 -13.12 -22.78
N PRO A 35 -9.62 -13.45 -22.17
CA PRO A 35 -10.91 -13.19 -22.80
C PRO A 35 -11.21 -11.73 -23.12
N LEU A 36 -10.64 -10.79 -22.38
CA LEU A 36 -10.85 -9.34 -22.55
C LEU A 36 -9.69 -8.64 -23.27
N GLU A 37 -8.61 -9.34 -23.58
CA GLU A 37 -7.40 -8.78 -24.23
C GLU A 37 -7.76 -7.92 -25.46
N GLY A 38 -8.54 -8.45 -26.38
CA GLY A 38 -8.96 -7.76 -27.60
C GLY A 38 -9.79 -6.47 -27.38
N SER A 39 -10.30 -6.25 -26.16
CA SER A 39 -11.03 -5.04 -25.80
C SER A 39 -10.22 -4.10 -24.89
N VAL A 40 -9.40 -4.67 -24.01
CA VAL A 40 -8.63 -3.92 -23.01
C VAL A 40 -7.35 -3.34 -23.61
N ASP A 41 -6.56 -4.14 -24.29
CA ASP A 41 -5.28 -3.71 -24.83
C ASP A 41 -5.36 -2.56 -25.84
N PRO A 42 -6.33 -2.52 -26.79
CA PRO A 42 -6.47 -1.36 -27.68
C PRO A 42 -6.72 -0.05 -26.94
N TRP A 43 -7.46 -0.10 -25.83
CA TRP A 43 -7.74 1.07 -25.00
C TRP A 43 -6.48 1.46 -24.20
N ASP A 44 -5.87 0.53 -23.47
CA ASP A 44 -4.66 0.73 -22.69
C ASP A 44 -3.53 1.31 -23.57
N ASP A 45 -3.31 0.69 -24.72
CA ASP A 45 -2.31 1.10 -25.71
C ASP A 45 -2.56 2.50 -26.28
N SER A 46 -3.82 2.84 -26.52
CA SER A 46 -4.17 4.17 -27.05
C SER A 46 -3.87 5.27 -26.03
N VAL A 47 -4.14 5.01 -24.75
CA VAL A 47 -3.80 5.93 -23.66
C VAL A 47 -2.29 6.09 -23.55
N GLU A 48 -1.54 4.98 -23.55
CA GLU A 48 -0.07 5.00 -23.45
C GLU A 48 0.58 5.72 -24.63
N ARG A 49 0.12 5.48 -25.87
CA ARG A 49 0.60 6.21 -27.04
C ARG A 49 0.32 7.70 -26.97
N SER A 50 -0.85 8.08 -26.44
CA SER A 50 -1.20 9.51 -26.25
C SER A 50 -0.29 10.16 -25.22
N ILE A 51 -0.02 9.50 -24.09
CA ILE A 51 0.91 10.01 -23.09
C ILE A 51 2.34 10.11 -23.65
N ALA A 52 2.77 9.08 -24.39
CA ALA A 52 4.12 9.06 -24.98
C ALA A 52 4.35 10.14 -26.03
N ALA A 53 3.29 10.58 -26.73
CA ALA A 53 3.37 11.68 -27.70
C ALA A 53 3.64 13.05 -27.05
N GLU A 54 3.26 13.24 -25.78
CA GLU A 54 3.43 14.49 -25.02
C GLU A 54 4.72 14.51 -24.17
N ARG A 55 5.65 13.58 -24.40
CA ARG A 55 6.91 13.48 -23.64
C ARG A 55 7.84 14.66 -23.93
N THR A 56 8.44 15.18 -22.86
CA THR A 56 9.46 16.25 -22.90
C THR A 56 10.57 15.94 -21.91
N SER A 57 11.77 16.52 -22.11
CA SER A 57 12.91 16.32 -21.21
C SER A 57 12.60 16.68 -19.74
N ASP A 58 11.82 17.73 -19.52
CA ASP A 58 11.48 18.17 -18.16
C ASP A 58 10.50 17.20 -17.49
N LEU A 59 9.52 16.68 -18.26
CA LEU A 59 8.59 15.68 -17.77
C LEU A 59 9.27 14.32 -17.58
N ASP A 60 10.30 13.96 -18.37
CA ASP A 60 11.11 12.77 -18.15
C ASP A 60 11.76 12.78 -16.77
N VAL A 61 12.36 13.94 -16.39
CA VAL A 61 12.97 14.12 -15.08
C VAL A 61 11.91 14.08 -13.97
N ALA A 62 10.78 14.77 -14.16
CA ALA A 62 9.69 14.77 -13.18
C ALA A 62 9.11 13.35 -12.96
N ALA A 63 8.92 12.59 -14.03
CA ALA A 63 8.44 11.22 -13.95
C ALA A 63 9.46 10.27 -13.28
N ALA A 64 10.76 10.46 -13.54
CA ALA A 64 11.81 9.70 -12.87
C ALA A 64 11.82 9.96 -11.36
N ILE A 65 11.71 11.22 -10.93
CA ILE A 65 11.60 11.59 -9.51
C ILE A 65 10.32 11.02 -8.91
N GLY A 66 9.17 11.24 -9.57
CA GLY A 66 7.87 10.77 -9.10
C GLY A 66 7.79 9.24 -8.97
N SER A 67 8.42 8.50 -9.88
CA SER A 67 8.54 7.05 -9.79
C SER A 67 9.48 6.63 -8.66
N GLY A 68 10.65 7.28 -8.54
CA GLY A 68 11.69 6.92 -7.58
C GLY A 68 11.27 6.98 -6.12
N ILE A 69 10.30 7.83 -5.76
CA ILE A 69 9.79 7.88 -4.38
C ILE A 69 9.10 6.57 -3.94
N ALA A 70 8.63 5.77 -4.88
CA ALA A 70 7.95 4.49 -4.63
C ALA A 70 8.65 3.30 -5.29
N ASP A 71 9.93 3.45 -5.67
CA ASP A 71 10.77 2.29 -5.96
C ASP A 71 10.63 1.28 -4.82
N THR A 72 10.50 0.00 -5.16
CA THR A 72 10.19 -1.03 -4.17
C THR A 72 11.25 -1.12 -3.07
N ILE A 73 12.53 -0.99 -3.41
CA ILE A 73 13.63 -1.04 -2.42
C ILE A 73 13.57 0.21 -1.52
N VAL A 74 13.33 1.38 -2.12
CA VAL A 74 13.19 2.65 -1.38
C VAL A 74 11.98 2.59 -0.44
N GLY A 75 10.82 2.16 -0.94
CA GLY A 75 9.60 2.04 -0.14
C GLY A 75 9.73 1.05 1.02
N VAL A 76 10.29 -0.13 0.76
CA VAL A 76 10.57 -1.12 1.82
C VAL A 76 11.56 -0.55 2.83
N GLY A 77 12.62 0.11 2.37
CA GLY A 77 13.60 0.77 3.25
C GLY A 77 12.95 1.81 4.16
N ILE A 78 12.09 2.68 3.61
CA ILE A 78 11.31 3.65 4.39
C ILE A 78 10.45 2.95 5.44
N ALA A 79 9.72 1.91 5.06
CA ALA A 79 8.86 1.17 5.98
C ALA A 79 9.66 0.53 7.13
N VAL A 80 10.81 -0.07 6.85
CA VAL A 80 11.70 -0.68 7.84
C VAL A 80 12.26 0.39 8.79
N VAL A 81 12.74 1.51 8.26
CA VAL A 81 13.28 2.61 9.07
C VAL A 81 12.19 3.19 9.97
N VAL A 82 11.01 3.48 9.43
CA VAL A 82 9.88 4.02 10.20
C VAL A 82 9.44 3.02 11.28
N ALA A 83 9.26 1.74 10.92
CA ALA A 83 8.89 0.71 11.87
C ALA A 83 9.90 0.59 13.01
N GLY A 84 11.21 0.58 12.69
CA GLY A 84 12.29 0.50 13.67
C GLY A 84 12.36 1.72 14.59
N LEU A 85 12.33 2.94 14.04
CA LEU A 85 12.35 4.17 14.81
C LEU A 85 11.13 4.30 15.74
N VAL A 86 9.95 3.98 15.24
CA VAL A 86 8.72 4.03 16.04
C VAL A 86 8.73 2.94 17.11
N ALA A 87 9.17 1.72 16.79
CA ALA A 87 9.32 0.64 17.77
C ALA A 87 10.29 0.99 18.89
N TRP A 88 11.45 1.54 18.54
CA TRP A 88 12.44 2.03 19.51
C TRP A 88 11.87 3.14 20.39
N ARG A 89 11.20 4.14 19.78
CA ARG A 89 10.62 5.30 20.50
C ARG A 89 9.47 4.91 21.43
N LEU A 90 8.63 3.97 21.01
CA LEU A 90 7.48 3.51 21.79
C LEU A 90 7.78 2.30 22.68
N ARG A 91 8.98 1.73 22.57
CA ARG A 91 9.37 0.46 23.22
C ARG A 91 8.33 -0.64 22.99
N SER A 92 7.85 -0.78 21.76
CA SER A 92 6.78 -1.69 21.37
C SER A 92 7.07 -2.32 20.01
N TRP A 93 6.79 -3.63 19.87
CA TRP A 93 6.91 -4.34 18.60
C TRP A 93 5.70 -4.14 17.66
N ARG A 94 4.63 -3.48 18.14
CA ARG A 94 3.41 -3.26 17.32
C ARG A 94 3.67 -2.61 15.97
N PRO A 95 4.49 -1.53 15.82
CA PRO A 95 4.77 -0.96 14.50
C PRO A 95 5.50 -1.95 13.59
N VAL A 96 6.43 -2.74 14.13
CA VAL A 96 7.13 -3.76 13.34
C VAL A 96 6.15 -4.79 12.80
N VAL A 97 5.25 -5.33 13.65
CA VAL A 97 4.21 -6.28 13.23
C VAL A 97 3.30 -5.65 12.16
N TYR A 98 2.83 -4.42 12.38
CA TYR A 98 1.97 -3.72 11.44
C TYR A 98 2.61 -3.57 10.06
N PHE A 99 3.82 -3.00 9.98
CA PHE A 99 4.50 -2.78 8.71
C PHE A 99 4.98 -4.09 8.07
N THR A 100 5.35 -5.10 8.85
CA THR A 100 5.71 -6.43 8.31
C THR A 100 4.50 -7.09 7.65
N VAL A 101 3.35 -7.10 8.31
CA VAL A 101 2.11 -7.67 7.73
C VAL A 101 1.67 -6.86 6.51
N LEU A 102 1.68 -5.54 6.62
CA LEU A 102 1.23 -4.66 5.56
C LEU A 102 2.11 -4.76 4.31
N VAL A 103 3.41 -4.56 4.46
CA VAL A 103 4.36 -4.55 3.34
C VAL A 103 4.66 -5.98 2.87
N GLY A 104 4.89 -6.91 3.79
CA GLY A 104 5.16 -8.31 3.45
C GLY A 104 3.96 -8.98 2.76
N GLY A 105 2.74 -8.70 3.21
CA GLY A 105 1.53 -9.23 2.57
C GLY A 105 1.33 -8.71 1.15
N TYR A 106 1.54 -7.41 0.93
CA TYR A 106 1.50 -6.82 -0.41
C TYR A 106 2.59 -7.39 -1.32
N LEU A 107 3.84 -7.46 -0.84
CA LEU A 107 4.96 -8.00 -1.63
C LEU A 107 4.73 -9.46 -2.01
N ALA A 108 4.25 -10.28 -1.08
CA ALA A 108 3.93 -11.69 -1.36
C ALA A 108 2.84 -11.82 -2.44
N LEU A 109 1.76 -11.00 -2.35
CA LEU A 109 0.73 -10.96 -3.38
C LEU A 109 1.34 -10.52 -4.73
N TYR A 110 2.10 -9.45 -4.77
CA TYR A 110 2.74 -8.93 -5.97
C TYR A 110 3.62 -9.99 -6.64
N VAL A 111 4.51 -10.65 -5.88
CA VAL A 111 5.40 -11.69 -6.39
C VAL A 111 4.60 -12.87 -6.96
N ILE A 112 3.57 -13.35 -6.27
CA ILE A 112 2.73 -14.44 -6.75
C ILE A 112 2.06 -14.06 -8.07
N VAL A 113 1.46 -12.88 -8.13
CA VAL A 113 0.71 -12.45 -9.31
C VAL A 113 1.62 -12.22 -10.52
N THR A 114 2.75 -11.53 -10.35
CA THR A 114 3.69 -11.28 -11.47
C THR A 114 4.30 -12.55 -12.04
N HIS A 115 4.41 -13.63 -11.26
CA HIS A 115 4.91 -14.91 -11.75
C HIS A 115 3.83 -15.78 -12.40
N LEU A 116 2.56 -15.53 -12.13
CA LEU A 116 1.43 -16.32 -12.64
C LEU A 116 0.66 -15.62 -13.76
N VAL A 117 0.79 -14.30 -13.89
CA VAL A 117 0.16 -13.49 -14.94
C VAL A 117 1.26 -12.82 -15.75
N THR A 118 1.48 -13.34 -16.93
CA THR A 118 2.41 -12.74 -17.91
C THR A 118 1.67 -11.68 -18.70
N ARG A 119 2.17 -10.45 -18.70
CA ARG A 119 1.64 -9.36 -19.51
C ARG A 119 2.79 -8.50 -20.01
N ASP A 120 2.85 -8.30 -21.31
CA ASP A 120 3.82 -7.42 -21.93
C ASP A 120 3.62 -5.97 -21.47
N ARG A 121 4.68 -5.17 -21.54
CA ARG A 121 4.59 -3.75 -21.24
C ARG A 121 4.02 -2.98 -22.42
N PRO A 122 3.53 -1.72 -22.18
CA PRO A 122 2.98 -0.87 -23.23
C PRO A 122 3.89 -0.78 -24.47
N PRO A 123 3.32 -0.73 -25.71
CA PRO A 123 4.07 -0.70 -26.96
C PRO A 123 4.63 0.70 -27.26
N VAL A 124 5.30 1.29 -26.28
CA VAL A 124 5.96 2.60 -26.34
C VAL A 124 7.38 2.48 -25.79
N LYS A 125 8.24 3.46 -26.08
CA LYS A 125 9.58 3.48 -25.49
C LYS A 125 9.49 3.51 -23.96
N ILE A 126 10.08 2.52 -23.29
CA ILE A 126 10.20 2.48 -21.83
C ILE A 126 11.35 3.42 -21.42
N LEU A 127 11.04 4.36 -20.49
CA LEU A 127 12.02 5.32 -19.97
C LEU A 127 12.70 4.87 -18.67
N ASP A 128 12.23 3.76 -18.07
CA ASP A 128 12.78 3.16 -16.85
C ASP A 128 13.58 1.92 -17.23
N PRO A 129 14.92 1.95 -17.21
CA PRO A 129 15.76 0.84 -17.63
C PRO A 129 15.72 -0.31 -16.61
N GLY A 130 15.89 -1.53 -17.10
CA GLY A 130 16.01 -2.73 -16.25
C GLY A 130 14.69 -3.38 -15.84
N LEU A 131 13.56 -2.92 -16.38
CA LEU A 131 12.27 -3.57 -16.19
C LEU A 131 12.18 -4.89 -16.98
N ILE A 132 11.61 -5.93 -16.36
CA ILE A 132 11.33 -7.20 -17.00
C ILE A 132 10.19 -7.00 -18.02
N PRO A 133 10.37 -7.37 -19.31
CA PRO A 133 9.44 -7.00 -20.38
C PRO A 133 8.02 -7.53 -20.19
N ASP A 134 7.87 -8.77 -19.72
CA ASP A 134 6.61 -9.49 -19.58
C ASP A 134 6.01 -9.45 -18.16
N HIS A 135 6.49 -8.54 -17.32
CA HIS A 135 6.03 -8.36 -15.94
C HIS A 135 5.39 -6.97 -15.76
N SER A 136 4.41 -6.63 -16.63
CA SER A 136 3.68 -5.37 -16.51
C SER A 136 2.65 -5.39 -15.37
N PHE A 137 1.93 -6.50 -15.19
CA PHE A 137 0.81 -6.59 -14.26
C PHE A 137 1.18 -7.27 -12.94
N PRO A 138 0.69 -6.72 -11.80
CA PRO A 138 0.18 -5.37 -11.55
C PRO A 138 1.31 -4.37 -11.30
N SER A 139 0.99 -3.06 -11.10
CA SER A 139 2.00 -2.03 -10.82
C SER A 139 2.54 -2.10 -9.38
N GLY A 140 3.78 -2.57 -9.24
CA GLY A 140 4.46 -2.65 -7.93
C GLY A 140 4.70 -1.29 -7.30
N HIS A 141 5.14 -0.27 -8.06
CA HIS A 141 5.40 1.08 -7.56
C HIS A 141 4.13 1.75 -7.01
N VAL A 142 3.01 1.63 -7.73
CA VAL A 142 1.73 2.18 -7.28
C VAL A 142 1.29 1.50 -5.98
N ALA A 143 1.34 0.17 -5.91
CA ALA A 143 1.00 -0.57 -4.70
C ALA A 143 1.92 -0.22 -3.53
N THR A 144 3.25 -0.11 -3.75
CA THR A 144 4.23 0.34 -2.75
C THR A 144 3.86 1.72 -2.21
N SER A 145 3.53 2.68 -3.09
CA SER A 145 3.18 4.04 -2.67
C SER A 145 1.95 4.06 -1.76
N ILE A 146 0.91 3.30 -2.09
CA ILE A 146 -0.31 3.22 -1.29
C ILE A 146 -0.02 2.57 0.07
N VAL A 147 0.66 1.44 0.06
CA VAL A 147 0.89 0.63 1.26
C VAL A 147 1.85 1.32 2.22
N VAL A 148 2.96 1.87 1.73
CA VAL A 148 3.99 2.48 2.59
C VAL A 148 3.52 3.83 3.10
N TYR A 149 3.20 4.77 2.19
CA TYR A 149 2.84 6.13 2.61
C TYR A 149 1.47 6.18 3.29
N GLY A 150 0.48 5.45 2.77
CA GLY A 150 -0.82 5.30 3.43
C GLY A 150 -0.70 4.60 4.78
N GLY A 151 0.15 3.58 4.88
CA GLY A 151 0.45 2.88 6.13
C GLY A 151 1.03 3.80 7.21
N ILE A 152 2.01 4.63 6.83
CA ILE A 152 2.58 5.64 7.73
C ILE A 152 1.52 6.65 8.15
N ALA A 153 0.72 7.16 7.21
CA ALA A 153 -0.33 8.13 7.49
C ALA A 153 -1.36 7.59 8.49
N LEU A 154 -1.85 6.37 8.27
CA LEU A 154 -2.83 5.73 9.16
C LEU A 154 -2.24 5.38 10.52
N TRP A 155 -0.98 4.90 10.55
CA TRP A 155 -0.29 4.67 11.82
C TRP A 155 -0.21 5.95 12.65
N VAL A 156 0.30 7.05 12.07
CA VAL A 156 0.43 8.33 12.77
C VAL A 156 -0.93 8.86 13.21
N ALA A 157 -1.96 8.75 12.35
CA ALA A 157 -3.31 9.16 12.69
C ALA A 157 -3.87 8.40 13.90
N ALA A 158 -3.53 7.10 14.04
CA ALA A 158 -3.97 6.26 15.15
C ALA A 158 -3.23 6.58 16.46
N VAL A 159 -1.89 6.69 16.42
CA VAL A 159 -1.08 6.81 17.65
C VAL A 159 -0.81 8.26 18.07
N ALA A 160 -0.88 9.22 17.15
CA ALA A 160 -0.60 10.63 17.39
C ALA A 160 -1.59 11.57 16.69
N PRO A 161 -2.89 11.63 17.10
CA PRO A 161 -3.96 12.35 16.41
C PRO A 161 -3.69 13.84 16.19
N ARG A 162 -2.90 14.46 17.05
CA ARG A 162 -2.47 15.86 16.87
C ARG A 162 -1.74 16.09 15.54
N TRP A 163 -1.08 15.05 15.02
CA TRP A 163 -0.34 15.09 13.76
C TRP A 163 -1.15 14.62 12.56
N ARG A 164 -2.37 14.06 12.74
CA ARG A 164 -3.21 13.51 11.67
C ARG A 164 -3.39 14.47 10.50
N ARG A 165 -3.59 15.77 10.79
CA ARG A 165 -3.74 16.80 9.74
C ARG A 165 -2.47 17.01 8.89
N TRP A 166 -1.31 16.55 9.35
CA TRP A 166 -0.05 16.71 8.64
C TRP A 166 0.34 15.46 7.83
N THR A 167 -0.41 14.38 7.95
CA THR A 167 -0.14 13.13 7.24
C THR A 167 -0.94 12.99 5.94
N TRP A 168 -1.95 13.85 5.70
CA TRP A 168 -2.74 13.79 4.47
C TRP A 168 -1.90 13.89 3.18
N PRO A 169 -0.77 14.65 3.10
CA PRO A 169 0.01 14.70 1.87
C PRO A 169 0.61 13.34 1.47
N LEU A 170 0.78 12.41 2.43
CA LEU A 170 1.26 11.06 2.14
C LEU A 170 0.28 10.27 1.25
N PHE A 171 -1.01 10.59 1.30
CA PHE A 171 -2.00 9.99 0.40
C PHE A 171 -1.92 10.54 -1.04
N LEU A 172 -1.15 11.59 -1.28
CA LEU A 172 -0.89 12.09 -2.63
C LEU A 172 0.21 11.30 -3.35
N ALA A 173 1.04 10.55 -2.61
CA ALA A 173 2.12 9.77 -3.21
C ALA A 173 1.65 8.88 -4.39
N PRO A 174 0.59 8.07 -4.27
CA PRO A 174 0.12 7.27 -5.40
C PRO A 174 -0.41 8.12 -6.57
N LEU A 175 -0.90 9.33 -6.32
CA LEU A 175 -1.35 10.25 -7.38
C LEU A 175 -0.18 10.89 -8.16
N VAL A 176 1.02 10.87 -7.61
CA VAL A 176 2.26 11.26 -8.28
C VAL A 176 2.89 10.05 -8.98
N VAL A 177 2.94 8.93 -8.27
CA VAL A 177 3.58 7.70 -8.77
C VAL A 177 2.85 7.12 -9.97
N ALA A 178 1.51 7.04 -9.92
CA ALA A 178 0.72 6.43 -10.99
C ALA A 178 0.93 7.12 -12.35
N PRO A 179 0.75 8.45 -12.50
CA PRO A 179 1.03 9.11 -13.78
C PRO A 179 2.50 9.02 -14.17
N SER A 180 3.44 8.97 -13.21
CA SER A 180 4.86 8.78 -13.52
C SER A 180 5.11 7.41 -14.17
N ARG A 181 4.45 6.35 -13.70
CA ARG A 181 4.59 4.99 -14.26
C ARG A 181 3.97 4.87 -15.65
N LEU A 182 2.81 5.50 -15.88
CA LEU A 182 2.20 5.59 -17.21
C LEU A 182 3.10 6.41 -18.15
N TYR A 183 3.53 7.58 -17.73
CA TYR A 183 4.42 8.42 -18.53
C TYR A 183 5.72 7.71 -18.94
N GLN A 184 6.30 6.89 -18.05
CA GLN A 184 7.49 6.10 -18.36
C GLN A 184 7.23 4.93 -19.31
N GLY A 185 5.98 4.60 -19.66
CA GLY A 185 5.61 3.43 -20.44
C GLY A 185 5.87 2.11 -19.69
N ALA A 186 5.86 2.16 -18.38
CA ALA A 186 6.20 1.02 -17.54
C ALA A 186 5.02 0.08 -17.30
N HIS A 187 3.80 0.62 -17.27
CA HIS A 187 2.58 -0.10 -16.94
C HIS A 187 1.41 0.43 -17.76
N HIS A 188 0.45 -0.42 -18.03
CA HIS A 188 -0.83 -0.03 -18.61
C HIS A 188 -1.74 0.64 -17.56
N PRO A 189 -2.71 1.50 -17.97
CA PRO A 189 -3.71 2.04 -17.07
C PRO A 189 -4.42 1.00 -16.22
N THR A 190 -4.78 -0.15 -16.78
CA THR A 190 -5.44 -1.24 -16.05
C THR A 190 -4.56 -1.89 -14.98
N ASP A 191 -3.23 -1.97 -15.18
CA ASP A 191 -2.27 -2.44 -14.16
C ASP A 191 -2.26 -1.51 -12.96
N VAL A 192 -2.26 -0.20 -13.24
CA VAL A 192 -2.29 0.87 -12.25
C VAL A 192 -3.60 0.85 -11.46
N LEU A 193 -4.76 0.78 -12.16
CA LEU A 193 -6.08 0.71 -11.53
C LEU A 193 -6.23 -0.51 -10.62
N THR A 194 -5.78 -1.68 -11.09
CA THR A 194 -5.79 -2.90 -10.28
C THR A 194 -4.98 -2.72 -9.01
N SER A 195 -3.80 -2.07 -9.11
CA SER A 195 -2.95 -1.80 -7.95
C SER A 195 -3.59 -0.83 -6.97
N PHE A 196 -4.30 0.20 -7.45
CA PHE A 196 -5.08 1.09 -6.59
C PHE A 196 -6.11 0.32 -5.77
N VAL A 197 -6.84 -0.59 -6.41
CA VAL A 197 -7.91 -1.34 -5.75
C VAL A 197 -7.34 -2.29 -4.69
N PHE A 198 -6.47 -3.22 -5.07
CA PHE A 198 -6.03 -4.25 -4.13
C PHE A 198 -5.16 -3.69 -3.00
N ALA A 199 -4.25 -2.74 -3.32
CA ALA A 199 -3.39 -2.18 -2.29
C ALA A 199 -4.16 -1.31 -1.30
N THR A 200 -5.19 -0.57 -1.76
CA THR A 200 -6.07 0.19 -0.86
C THR A 200 -6.89 -0.73 0.04
N VAL A 201 -7.50 -1.78 -0.52
CA VAL A 201 -8.26 -2.76 0.28
C VAL A 201 -7.35 -3.40 1.32
N TRP A 202 -6.16 -3.86 0.92
CA TRP A 202 -5.19 -4.46 1.85
C TRP A 202 -4.78 -3.48 2.95
N LEU A 203 -4.41 -2.25 2.59
CA LEU A 203 -4.06 -1.19 3.53
C LEU A 203 -5.17 -0.96 4.57
N LEU A 204 -6.42 -0.82 4.10
CA LEU A 204 -7.55 -0.55 4.99
C LEU A 204 -7.85 -1.71 5.92
N VAL A 205 -7.81 -2.95 5.42
CA VAL A 205 -8.08 -4.14 6.24
C VAL A 205 -7.00 -4.31 7.30
N VAL A 206 -5.72 -4.29 6.92
CA VAL A 206 -4.60 -4.42 7.88
C VAL A 206 -4.66 -3.30 8.93
N SER A 207 -4.95 -2.07 8.50
CA SER A 207 -5.03 -0.94 9.41
C SER A 207 -6.20 -1.06 10.39
N ARG A 208 -7.38 -1.49 9.93
CA ARG A 208 -8.54 -1.70 10.82
C ARG A 208 -8.31 -2.82 11.84
N VAL A 209 -7.58 -3.85 11.44
CA VAL A 209 -7.37 -5.04 12.27
C VAL A 209 -6.21 -4.86 13.26
N LEU A 210 -5.12 -4.20 12.85
CA LEU A 210 -3.88 -4.12 13.63
C LEU A 210 -3.65 -2.78 14.32
N LEU A 211 -4.30 -1.68 13.89
CA LEU A 211 -4.16 -0.39 14.58
C LEU A 211 -5.09 -0.35 15.80
N PRO A 212 -4.61 0.16 16.94
CA PRO A 212 -5.41 0.23 18.15
C PRO A 212 -6.62 1.13 17.95
N GLU A 213 -7.81 0.62 18.23
CA GLU A 213 -9.02 1.43 18.34
C GLU A 213 -8.95 2.28 19.61
N ARG A 214 -8.67 3.56 19.46
CA ARG A 214 -8.68 4.50 20.61
C ARG A 214 -10.03 4.63 21.28
N ALA A 215 -11.11 4.27 20.61
CA ALA A 215 -12.45 4.27 21.22
C ALA A 215 -12.54 3.29 22.39
N ALA A 216 -11.89 2.12 22.31
CA ALA A 216 -11.86 1.14 23.39
C ALA A 216 -11.00 1.61 24.58
N GLU A 217 -9.85 2.24 24.31
CA GLU A 217 -8.98 2.80 25.36
C GLU A 217 -9.61 4.02 26.04
N ALA A 218 -10.30 4.89 25.29
CA ALA A 218 -11.01 6.03 25.86
C ALA A 218 -12.23 5.59 26.70
N ALA A 219 -12.93 4.54 26.28
CA ALA A 219 -14.04 3.97 27.05
C ALA A 219 -13.55 3.34 28.37
N GLN A 220 -12.47 2.54 28.33
CA GLN A 220 -11.88 1.98 29.54
C GLN A 220 -11.36 3.04 30.52
N ASN A 221 -10.76 4.12 30.02
CA ASN A 221 -10.29 5.22 30.85
C ASN A 221 -11.44 6.10 31.41
N SER A 222 -12.60 6.08 30.80
CA SER A 222 -13.80 6.77 31.29
C SER A 222 -14.56 5.97 32.35
N GLU A 223 -14.42 4.65 32.35
CA GLU A 223 -15.04 3.73 33.32
C GLU A 223 -14.25 3.60 34.64
N VAL A 224 -13.02 4.12 34.73
CA VAL A 224 -12.30 4.18 36.02
C VAL A 224 -12.96 5.22 36.89
N PRO A 225 -13.68 4.84 37.98
CA PRO A 225 -14.39 5.75 38.83
C PRO A 225 -13.46 6.82 39.43
N ARG A 226 -13.89 8.08 39.44
CA ARG A 226 -13.15 9.21 40.02
C ARG A 226 -12.80 8.99 41.52
N SER A 227 -13.46 8.03 42.17
CA SER A 227 -13.20 7.62 43.55
C SER A 227 -11.86 6.90 43.77
N ALA A 228 -11.23 6.41 42.71
CA ALA A 228 -9.89 5.77 42.79
C ALA A 228 -8.70 6.74 42.64
N ARG A 229 -8.95 8.01 42.36
CA ARG A 229 -7.91 9.07 42.39
C ARG A 229 -7.86 9.64 43.78
N GLY A 230 -6.96 9.06 44.60
CA GLY A 230 -6.75 9.34 45.98
C GLY A 230 -6.96 10.79 46.41
N LEU A 231 -7.83 11.02 47.36
CA LEU A 231 -7.81 12.18 48.24
C LEU A 231 -6.48 12.11 49.03
N PRO A 232 -5.71 13.17 49.12
CA PRO A 232 -4.62 13.22 50.07
C PRO A 232 -5.26 13.16 51.48
N SER A 233 -4.90 12.16 52.27
CA SER A 233 -5.22 12.11 53.70
C SER A 233 -4.54 13.29 54.37
N GLY A 234 -5.28 14.34 54.63
CA GLY A 234 -4.89 15.40 55.52
C GLY A 234 -4.98 14.93 56.96
N SER A 235 -3.89 14.98 57.65
CA SER A 235 -3.79 15.16 59.13
C SER A 235 -2.45 15.73 59.44
#